data_fe4944ddabd184ab3dae5e2fbcb80580
#
_entry.id   fe4944ddabd184ab3dae5e2fbcb80580
#
_cell.length_a   1.000
_cell.length_b   1.000
_cell.length_c   1.000
_cell.angle_alpha   90.00
_cell.angle_beta   90.00
_cell.angle_gamma   90.00
#
_symmetry.space_group_name_H-M   'P 1'
#
loop_
_entity.id
_entity.type
_entity.pdbx_description
1 polymer ?
#
loop_
_entity_poly.entity_id
_entity_poly.type
_entity_poly.pdbx_seq_one_letter_code
_entity_poly.pdbx_strand_id
1 'polypeptide(L)'
;MKRLHWILLLMILLIPTESISAKKKTEKSDREIWCDVMYRMAAPVLSNMSEGLLKQNMLVELSPTWDGRNQNVTYMECFGRLMAGLAPWLSLPDDETPEGLQRKQLREWALKSYANAVDPASPDYLLWRQENQTLVDAAFLGESFLRSYDALWMPLDSITKQRYIAEFTDLRRVDPSYSNWLLFSA
;
A
#
# COMPACT_ATOMS: atom_id res chain seq x y z
N MET A 1 -14.32 -64.18 37.67
CA MET A 1 -14.75 -62.90 37.08
C MET A 1 -14.22 -61.66 37.80
N LYS A 2 -14.05 -61.63 39.10
CA LYS A 2 -13.57 -60.43 39.84
C LYS A 2 -12.09 -59.99 39.50
N ARG A 3 -11.20 -60.93 39.11
CA ARG A 3 -9.79 -60.60 38.80
C ARG A 3 -9.60 -59.96 37.45
N LEU A 4 -10.52 -60.17 36.52
CA LEU A 4 -10.43 -59.58 35.16
C LEU A 4 -10.76 -58.09 35.16
N HIS A 5 -11.63 -57.65 36.07
CA HIS A 5 -12.02 -56.23 36.21
C HIS A 5 -10.87 -55.36 36.76
N TRP A 6 -10.02 -55.92 37.63
CA TRP A 6 -8.89 -55.20 38.19
C TRP A 6 -7.76 -55.01 37.17
N ILE A 7 -7.58 -55.94 36.23
CA ILE A 7 -6.57 -55.82 35.16
C ILE A 7 -7.02 -54.75 34.13
N LEU A 8 -8.31 -54.65 33.82
CA LEU A 8 -8.84 -53.59 32.95
C LEU A 8 -8.74 -52.20 33.60
N LEU A 9 -8.93 -52.10 34.93
CA LEU A 9 -8.81 -50.85 35.67
C LEU A 9 -7.35 -50.35 35.73
N LEU A 10 -6.39 -51.30 35.81
CA LEU A 10 -4.97 -50.93 35.83
C LEU A 10 -4.44 -50.50 34.46
N MET A 11 -5.01 -51.01 33.35
CA MET A 11 -4.63 -50.59 32.00
C MET A 11 -5.06 -49.17 31.63
N ILE A 12 -6.15 -48.66 32.26
CA ILE A 12 -6.65 -47.30 32.02
C ILE A 12 -5.73 -46.24 32.67
N LEU A 13 -4.96 -46.62 33.69
CA LEU A 13 -4.03 -45.73 34.39
C LEU A 13 -2.67 -45.55 33.68
N LEU A 14 -2.42 -46.31 32.62
CA LEU A 14 -1.16 -46.22 31.83
C LEU A 14 -1.29 -45.51 30.48
N ILE A 15 -2.42 -44.87 30.23
CA ILE A 15 -2.52 -43.98 29.06
C ILE A 15 -1.65 -42.76 29.36
N PRO A 16 -0.56 -42.53 28.62
CA PRO A 16 0.19 -41.31 28.78
C PRO A 16 -0.74 -40.14 28.44
N THR A 17 -1.04 -39.33 29.43
CA THR A 17 -1.69 -38.04 29.21
C THR A 17 -0.68 -37.19 28.45
N GLU A 18 -0.66 -37.31 27.13
CA GLU A 18 -0.01 -36.29 26.32
C GLU A 18 -0.69 -34.97 26.69
N SER A 19 0.05 -34.15 27.42
CA SER A 19 -0.35 -32.79 27.68
C SER A 19 -0.52 -32.13 26.35
N ILE A 20 -1.75 -32.00 25.86
CA ILE A 20 -2.06 -31.10 24.73
C ILE A 20 -1.72 -29.70 25.22
N SER A 21 -0.47 -29.34 25.08
CA SER A 21 -0.02 -27.96 25.28
C SER A 21 -0.73 -27.14 24.21
N ALA A 22 -1.88 -26.60 24.57
CA ALA A 22 -2.56 -25.62 23.75
C ALA A 22 -1.56 -24.47 23.53
N LYS A 23 -0.98 -24.41 22.33
CA LYS A 23 -0.06 -23.36 21.93
C LYS A 23 -0.80 -22.06 22.17
N LYS A 24 -0.47 -21.36 23.26
CA LYS A 24 -1.07 -20.08 23.62
C LYS A 24 -0.88 -19.18 22.41
N LYS A 25 -1.95 -18.85 21.71
CA LYS A 25 -1.92 -17.95 20.56
C LYS A 25 -1.40 -16.62 21.08
N THR A 26 -0.15 -16.32 20.80
CA THR A 26 0.46 -15.04 21.21
C THR A 26 -0.36 -13.95 20.54
N GLU A 27 -0.96 -13.08 21.35
CA GLU A 27 -1.66 -11.92 20.82
C GLU A 27 -0.66 -11.06 20.07
N LYS A 28 -1.09 -10.58 18.88
CA LYS A 28 -0.27 -9.67 18.09
C LYS A 28 -0.12 -8.35 18.85
N SER A 29 1.07 -7.78 18.80
CA SER A 29 1.30 -6.41 19.26
C SER A 29 0.55 -5.40 18.38
N ASP A 30 0.29 -4.21 18.90
CA ASP A 30 -0.35 -3.13 18.13
C ASP A 30 0.43 -2.83 16.84
N ARG A 31 1.77 -2.85 16.90
CA ARG A 31 2.61 -2.67 15.72
C ARG A 31 2.35 -3.74 14.65
N GLU A 32 2.30 -5.00 15.02
CA GLU A 32 2.02 -6.08 14.09
C GLU A 32 0.62 -5.94 13.47
N ILE A 33 -0.36 -5.53 14.27
CA ILE A 33 -1.74 -5.28 13.78
C ILE A 33 -1.73 -4.14 12.75
N TRP A 34 -1.08 -3.02 13.06
CA TRP A 34 -1.01 -1.87 12.15
C TRP A 34 -0.22 -2.17 10.87
N CYS A 35 0.89 -2.89 10.97
CA CYS A 35 1.64 -3.34 9.80
C CYS A 35 0.82 -4.29 8.91
N ASP A 36 0.06 -5.22 9.50
CA ASP A 36 -0.83 -6.10 8.75
C ASP A 36 -1.93 -5.32 8.01
N VAL A 37 -2.54 -4.32 8.67
CA VAL A 37 -3.56 -3.46 8.03
C VAL A 37 -2.96 -2.70 6.86
N MET A 38 -1.82 -2.05 7.10
CA MET A 38 -1.10 -1.29 6.09
C MET A 38 -0.71 -2.17 4.89
N TYR A 39 -0.16 -3.36 5.13
CA TYR A 39 0.20 -4.29 4.07
C TYR A 39 -1.01 -4.73 3.23
N ARG A 40 -2.13 -5.07 3.89
CA ARG A 40 -3.37 -5.45 3.19
C ARG A 40 -3.97 -4.33 2.34
N MET A 41 -3.74 -3.08 2.71
CA MET A 41 -4.16 -1.92 1.92
C MET A 41 -3.18 -1.67 0.76
N ALA A 42 -1.89 -1.76 1.01
CA ALA A 42 -0.86 -1.39 0.06
C ALA A 42 -0.57 -2.46 -1.00
N ALA A 43 -0.51 -3.74 -0.59
CA ALA A 43 -0.08 -4.80 -1.47
C ALA A 43 -0.94 -4.95 -2.74
N PRO A 44 -2.28 -4.95 -2.69
CA PRO A 44 -3.08 -5.08 -3.92
C PRO A 44 -2.92 -3.88 -4.86
N VAL A 45 -2.72 -2.68 -4.34
CA VAL A 45 -2.49 -1.49 -5.17
C VAL A 45 -1.12 -1.54 -5.82
N LEU A 46 -0.07 -1.70 -5.02
CA LEU A 46 1.31 -1.63 -5.50
C LEU A 46 1.70 -2.82 -6.37
N SER A 47 1.25 -4.05 -6.03
CA SER A 47 1.52 -5.22 -6.87
C SER A 47 0.91 -5.07 -8.27
N ASN A 48 -0.34 -4.65 -8.37
CA ASN A 48 -0.99 -4.43 -9.65
C ASN A 48 -0.36 -3.26 -10.43
N MET A 49 -0.15 -2.13 -9.78
CA MET A 49 0.41 -0.96 -10.45
C MET A 49 1.86 -1.17 -10.89
N SER A 50 2.64 -1.97 -10.16
CA SER A 50 4.01 -2.32 -10.56
C SER A 50 4.09 -3.10 -11.87
N GLU A 51 3.01 -3.76 -12.26
CA GLU A 51 2.86 -4.53 -13.50
C GLU A 51 1.99 -3.83 -14.57
N GLY A 52 1.53 -2.61 -14.29
CA GLY A 52 0.65 -1.87 -15.21
C GLY A 52 -0.78 -2.42 -15.28
N LEU A 53 -1.25 -3.06 -14.21
CA LEU A 53 -2.54 -3.75 -14.14
C LEU A 53 -3.53 -3.10 -13.15
N LEU A 54 -3.18 -1.97 -12.52
CA LEU A 54 -4.03 -1.37 -11.51
C LEU A 54 -5.39 -0.99 -12.07
N LYS A 55 -5.44 -0.25 -13.17
CA LYS A 55 -6.69 0.17 -13.79
C LYS A 55 -7.53 -1.00 -14.31
N GLN A 56 -6.88 -2.07 -14.74
CA GLN A 56 -7.56 -3.27 -15.18
C GLN A 56 -8.23 -4.03 -14.02
N ASN A 57 -7.56 -4.10 -12.87
CA ASN A 57 -7.96 -4.96 -11.75
C ASN A 57 -8.68 -4.22 -10.63
N MET A 58 -8.60 -2.89 -10.57
CA MET A 58 -9.30 -2.04 -9.63
C MET A 58 -10.40 -1.26 -10.34
N LEU A 59 -11.59 -1.85 -10.42
CA LEU A 59 -12.75 -1.19 -11.01
C LEU A 59 -13.24 -0.07 -10.09
N VAL A 60 -13.56 1.08 -10.68
CA VAL A 60 -14.08 2.23 -9.94
C VAL A 60 -15.58 2.08 -9.77
N GLU A 61 -16.06 2.03 -8.53
CA GLU A 61 -17.48 2.13 -8.21
C GLU A 61 -17.88 3.61 -8.12
N LEU A 62 -18.82 4.00 -8.98
CA LEU A 62 -19.32 5.37 -8.98
C LEU A 62 -20.58 5.49 -8.14
N SER A 63 -20.71 6.61 -7.40
CA SER A 63 -21.95 6.96 -6.75
C SER A 63 -23.08 7.11 -7.78
N PRO A 64 -24.34 6.73 -7.47
CA PRO A 64 -25.48 7.07 -8.30
C PRO A 64 -25.65 8.58 -8.57
N THR A 65 -25.05 9.40 -7.71
CA THR A 65 -25.05 10.88 -7.83
C THR A 65 -23.69 11.42 -8.27
N TRP A 66 -22.95 10.63 -9.05
CA TRP A 66 -21.64 11.08 -9.55
C TRP A 66 -21.77 12.37 -10.35
N ASP A 67 -20.87 13.32 -10.13
CA ASP A 67 -20.92 14.67 -10.70
C ASP A 67 -20.42 14.75 -12.16
N GLY A 68 -20.05 13.63 -12.76
CA GLY A 68 -19.63 13.54 -14.16
C GLY A 68 -18.15 13.83 -14.41
N ARG A 69 -17.33 14.14 -13.38
CA ARG A 69 -15.89 14.30 -13.55
C ARG A 69 -15.23 12.98 -13.99
N ASN A 70 -14.03 13.08 -14.54
CA ASN A 70 -13.31 11.91 -15.02
C ASN A 70 -13.00 10.94 -13.88
N GLN A 71 -13.59 9.74 -13.90
CA GLN A 71 -13.40 8.73 -12.86
C GLN A 71 -11.94 8.29 -12.67
N ASN A 72 -11.05 8.51 -13.64
CA ASN A 72 -9.63 8.16 -13.54
C ASN A 72 -8.87 8.97 -12.49
N VAL A 73 -9.46 10.05 -11.94
CA VAL A 73 -8.90 10.74 -10.76
C VAL A 73 -8.75 9.80 -9.57
N THR A 74 -9.60 8.79 -9.46
CA THR A 74 -9.58 7.81 -8.36
C THR A 74 -8.26 7.07 -8.26
N TYR A 75 -7.61 6.75 -9.38
CA TYR A 75 -6.33 6.06 -9.37
C TYR A 75 -5.19 6.93 -8.82
N MET A 76 -5.20 8.22 -9.17
CA MET A 76 -4.23 9.17 -8.63
C MET A 76 -4.46 9.42 -7.14
N GLU A 77 -5.72 9.57 -6.73
CA GLU A 77 -6.11 9.70 -5.32
C GLU A 77 -5.68 8.46 -4.52
N CYS A 78 -5.99 7.25 -5.01
CA CYS A 78 -5.60 6.00 -4.38
C CYS A 78 -4.10 5.89 -4.20
N PHE A 79 -3.34 6.05 -5.28
CA PHE A 79 -1.88 5.89 -5.24
C PHE A 79 -1.19 7.02 -4.46
N GLY A 80 -1.56 8.27 -4.68
CA GLY A 80 -0.95 9.43 -4.03
C GLY A 80 -1.10 9.40 -2.51
N ARG A 81 -2.32 9.20 -2.03
CA ARG A 81 -2.59 9.14 -0.59
C ARG A 81 -1.99 7.91 0.08
N LEU A 82 -2.02 6.76 -0.60
CA LEU A 82 -1.36 5.56 -0.12
C LEU A 82 0.14 5.81 0.08
N MET A 83 0.81 6.39 -0.92
CA MET A 83 2.24 6.63 -0.89
C MET A 83 2.65 7.68 0.15
N ALA A 84 1.87 8.75 0.33
CA ALA A 84 2.11 9.72 1.39
C ALA A 84 2.07 9.08 2.80
N GLY A 85 1.14 8.14 3.00
CA GLY A 85 1.04 7.39 4.26
C GLY A 85 2.15 6.36 4.45
N LEU A 86 2.55 5.66 3.39
CA LEU A 86 3.56 4.59 3.43
C LEU A 86 5.00 5.11 3.50
N ALA A 87 5.28 6.26 2.91
CA ALA A 87 6.63 6.76 2.69
C ALA A 87 7.52 6.72 3.96
N PRO A 88 7.08 7.18 5.14
CA PRO A 88 7.93 7.12 6.34
C PRO A 88 8.30 5.70 6.75
N TRP A 89 7.40 4.74 6.59
CA TRP A 89 7.68 3.35 6.93
C TRP A 89 8.58 2.68 5.88
N LEU A 90 8.42 3.01 4.61
CA LEU A 90 9.29 2.52 3.53
C LEU A 90 10.72 3.05 3.62
N SER A 91 10.95 4.15 4.36
CA SER A 91 12.28 4.72 4.62
C SER A 91 13.07 3.99 5.69
N LEU A 92 12.43 3.12 6.48
CA LEU A 92 13.13 2.38 7.52
C LEU A 92 14.19 1.46 6.92
N PRO A 93 15.30 1.23 7.63
CA PRO A 93 16.36 0.33 7.17
C PRO A 93 15.84 -1.07 6.87
N ASP A 94 16.49 -1.76 5.93
CA ASP A 94 16.20 -3.15 5.64
C ASP A 94 16.64 -4.04 6.80
N ASP A 95 15.85 -5.06 7.09
CA ASP A 95 16.12 -6.09 8.07
C ASP A 95 15.46 -7.40 7.64
N GLU A 96 15.86 -8.51 8.27
CA GLU A 96 15.36 -9.86 7.94
C GLU A 96 14.11 -10.26 8.75
N THR A 97 13.49 -9.31 9.44
CA THR A 97 12.21 -9.57 10.12
C THR A 97 11.08 -9.76 9.10
N PRO A 98 9.99 -10.42 9.45
CA PRO A 98 8.82 -10.50 8.56
C PRO A 98 8.33 -9.12 8.12
N GLU A 99 8.37 -8.11 9.00
CA GLU A 99 8.04 -6.72 8.68
C GLU A 99 9.05 -6.13 7.69
N GLY A 100 10.35 -6.33 7.90
CA GLY A 100 11.40 -5.84 7.00
C GLY A 100 11.29 -6.41 5.59
N LEU A 101 11.01 -7.70 5.47
CA LEU A 101 10.82 -8.36 4.18
C LEU A 101 9.58 -7.82 3.45
N GLN A 102 8.47 -7.60 4.15
CA GLN A 102 7.27 -6.98 3.58
C GLN A 102 7.55 -5.55 3.12
N ARG A 103 8.28 -4.76 3.92
CA ARG A 103 8.68 -3.39 3.59
C ARG A 103 9.53 -3.34 2.32
N LYS A 104 10.51 -4.20 2.21
CA LYS A 104 11.37 -4.32 1.03
C LYS A 104 10.54 -4.64 -0.21
N GLN A 105 9.65 -5.63 -0.14
CA GLN A 105 8.78 -5.99 -1.24
C GLN A 105 7.88 -4.84 -1.68
N LEU A 106 7.22 -4.14 -0.72
CA LEU A 106 6.36 -3.00 -1.04
C LEU A 106 7.16 -1.84 -1.64
N ARG A 107 8.41 -1.60 -1.19
CA ARG A 107 9.28 -0.58 -1.77
C ARG A 107 9.68 -0.90 -3.20
N GLU A 108 9.98 -2.16 -3.52
CA GLU A 108 10.28 -2.59 -4.90
C GLU A 108 9.07 -2.37 -5.82
N TRP A 109 7.87 -2.73 -5.38
CA TRP A 109 6.64 -2.45 -6.14
C TRP A 109 6.36 -0.96 -6.25
N ALA A 110 6.56 -0.19 -5.18
CA ALA A 110 6.35 1.25 -5.19
C ALA A 110 7.24 1.95 -6.24
N LEU A 111 8.53 1.60 -6.34
CA LEU A 111 9.43 2.18 -7.33
C LEU A 111 8.97 1.92 -8.77
N LYS A 112 8.52 0.70 -9.08
CA LYS A 112 7.94 0.38 -10.39
C LYS A 112 6.60 1.11 -10.61
N SER A 113 5.78 1.21 -9.57
CA SER A 113 4.51 1.94 -9.62
C SER A 113 4.70 3.42 -9.90
N TYR A 114 5.72 4.04 -9.30
CA TYR A 114 6.08 5.42 -9.62
C TYR A 114 6.49 5.59 -11.09
N ALA A 115 7.22 4.65 -11.67
CA ALA A 115 7.57 4.70 -13.09
C ALA A 115 6.32 4.59 -13.96
N ASN A 116 5.42 3.65 -13.68
CA ASN A 116 4.17 3.48 -14.41
C ASN A 116 3.23 4.70 -14.28
N ALA A 117 3.22 5.36 -13.12
CA ALA A 117 2.37 6.52 -12.85
C ALA A 117 2.63 7.70 -13.79
N VAL A 118 3.86 7.86 -14.29
CA VAL A 118 4.28 8.98 -15.14
C VAL A 118 4.74 8.57 -16.54
N ASP A 119 4.67 7.28 -16.88
CA ASP A 119 4.96 6.81 -18.23
C ASP A 119 3.73 6.90 -19.12
N PRO A 120 3.69 7.80 -20.12
CA PRO A 120 2.54 7.89 -21.03
C PRO A 120 2.25 6.59 -21.82
N ALA A 121 3.22 5.69 -21.93
CA ALA A 121 3.05 4.39 -22.58
C ALA A 121 2.49 3.31 -21.61
N SER A 122 2.46 3.57 -20.30
CA SER A 122 1.93 2.66 -19.31
C SER A 122 0.40 2.67 -19.32
N PRO A 123 -0.27 1.49 -19.24
CA PRO A 123 -1.71 1.42 -19.00
C PRO A 123 -2.14 2.15 -17.73
N ASP A 124 -1.25 2.22 -16.73
CA ASP A 124 -1.49 2.85 -15.43
C ASP A 124 -0.98 4.31 -15.35
N TYR A 125 -0.64 4.92 -16.52
CA TYR A 125 -0.35 6.36 -16.53
C TYR A 125 -1.49 7.13 -15.87
N LEU A 126 -1.19 7.93 -14.84
CA LEU A 126 -2.20 8.60 -14.04
C LEU A 126 -2.82 9.80 -14.77
N LEU A 127 -3.99 10.22 -14.33
CA LEU A 127 -4.62 11.44 -14.81
C LEU A 127 -4.00 12.63 -14.10
N TRP A 128 -3.05 13.30 -14.74
CA TRP A 128 -2.32 14.44 -14.17
C TRP A 128 -3.05 15.78 -14.37
N ARG A 129 -3.95 15.85 -15.34
CA ARG A 129 -4.61 17.10 -15.78
C ARG A 129 -6.09 16.86 -15.98
N GLN A 130 -6.82 17.94 -16.28
CA GLN A 130 -8.26 17.97 -16.59
C GLN A 130 -9.18 18.14 -15.40
N GLU A 131 -8.71 17.79 -14.18
CA GLU A 131 -9.55 17.87 -12.98
C GLU A 131 -8.78 18.57 -11.85
N ASN A 132 -9.46 19.46 -11.11
CA ASN A 132 -8.84 20.14 -9.96
C ASN A 132 -8.40 19.16 -8.86
N GLN A 133 -9.07 18.02 -8.76
CA GLN A 133 -8.70 16.95 -7.83
C GLN A 133 -7.28 16.47 -8.04
N THR A 134 -6.78 16.46 -9.27
CA THR A 134 -5.42 15.98 -9.57
C THR A 134 -4.34 16.83 -8.92
N LEU A 135 -4.55 18.13 -8.73
CA LEU A 135 -3.63 19.00 -7.99
C LEU A 135 -3.46 18.55 -6.55
N VAL A 136 -4.57 18.22 -5.89
CA VAL A 136 -4.58 17.73 -4.49
C VAL A 136 -3.83 16.41 -4.37
N ASP A 137 -4.13 15.47 -5.25
CA ASP A 137 -3.57 14.13 -5.17
C ASP A 137 -2.10 14.09 -5.61
N ALA A 138 -1.70 14.95 -6.53
CA ALA A 138 -0.30 15.17 -6.88
C ALA A 138 0.53 15.73 -5.71
N ALA A 139 -0.08 16.60 -4.88
CA ALA A 139 0.60 17.10 -3.68
C ALA A 139 0.94 15.96 -2.70
N PHE A 140 0.05 14.98 -2.53
CA PHE A 140 0.35 13.77 -1.74
C PHE A 140 1.50 12.95 -2.34
N LEU A 141 1.57 12.82 -3.68
CA LEU A 141 2.71 12.18 -4.32
C LEU A 141 4.01 12.96 -4.08
N GLY A 142 3.98 14.28 -4.22
CA GLY A 142 5.13 15.14 -3.90
C GLY A 142 5.57 14.98 -2.44
N GLU A 143 4.62 14.98 -1.51
CA GLU A 143 4.88 14.75 -0.08
C GLU A 143 5.54 13.40 0.18
N SER A 144 5.14 12.34 -0.53
CA SER A 144 5.76 11.02 -0.38
C SER A 144 7.25 11.02 -0.72
N PHE A 145 7.65 11.76 -1.75
CA PHE A 145 9.06 11.93 -2.09
C PHE A 145 9.82 12.75 -1.04
N LEU A 146 9.19 13.80 -0.50
CA LEU A 146 9.82 14.61 0.56
C LEU A 146 10.01 13.82 1.85
N ARG A 147 9.03 12.99 2.21
CA ARG A 147 9.09 12.14 3.42
C ARG A 147 10.07 10.98 3.30
N SER A 148 10.40 10.55 2.09
CA SER A 148 11.21 9.35 1.82
C SER A 148 12.15 9.56 0.63
N TYR A 149 12.87 10.67 0.63
CA TYR A 149 13.71 11.09 -0.50
C TYR A 149 14.70 10.00 -0.92
N ASP A 150 15.46 9.46 0.04
CA ASP A 150 16.51 8.48 -0.25
C ASP A 150 15.96 7.12 -0.69
N ALA A 151 14.81 6.71 -0.17
CA ALA A 151 14.24 5.39 -0.47
C ALA A 151 13.29 5.40 -1.68
N LEU A 152 12.66 6.54 -2.02
CA LEU A 152 11.65 6.59 -3.07
C LEU A 152 12.02 7.50 -4.25
N TRP A 153 12.70 8.64 -4.01
CA TRP A 153 13.11 9.53 -5.11
C TRP A 153 14.46 9.16 -5.69
N MET A 154 15.47 9.00 -4.84
CA MET A 154 16.84 8.75 -5.31
C MET A 154 16.98 7.51 -6.20
N PRO A 155 16.31 6.38 -5.94
CA PRO A 155 16.43 5.17 -6.76
C PRO A 155 15.73 5.26 -8.12
N LEU A 156 14.83 6.23 -8.34
CA LEU A 156 14.17 6.38 -9.64
C LEU A 156 15.19 6.72 -10.73
N ASP A 157 14.96 6.19 -11.92
CA ASP A 157 15.77 6.52 -13.09
C ASP A 157 15.57 7.98 -13.55
N SER A 158 16.48 8.46 -14.38
CA SER A 158 16.48 9.85 -14.82
C SER A 158 15.25 10.23 -15.65
N ILE A 159 14.73 9.31 -16.46
CA ILE A 159 13.55 9.54 -17.31
C ILE A 159 12.32 9.69 -16.42
N THR A 160 12.12 8.78 -15.47
CA THR A 160 11.03 8.84 -14.49
C THR A 160 11.07 10.15 -13.71
N LYS A 161 12.24 10.57 -13.21
CA LYS A 161 12.40 11.85 -12.50
C LYS A 161 12.04 13.05 -13.37
N GLN A 162 12.50 13.07 -14.62
CA GLN A 162 12.19 14.16 -15.56
C GLN A 162 10.69 14.25 -15.84
N ARG A 163 10.03 13.10 -15.99
CA ARG A 163 8.57 13.04 -16.19
C ARG A 163 7.82 13.61 -14.98
N TYR A 164 8.19 13.22 -13.74
CA TYR A 164 7.61 13.82 -12.53
C TYR A 164 7.82 15.33 -12.46
N ILE A 165 9.02 15.81 -12.74
CA ILE A 165 9.32 17.25 -12.75
C ILE A 165 8.45 17.97 -13.80
N ALA A 166 8.25 17.37 -14.97
CA ALA A 166 7.40 17.94 -16.01
C ALA A 166 5.92 18.00 -15.55
N GLU A 167 5.38 16.90 -15.00
CA GLU A 167 4.01 16.85 -14.54
C GLU A 167 3.74 17.83 -13.37
N PHE A 168 4.62 17.88 -12.37
CA PHE A 168 4.50 18.84 -11.26
C PHE A 168 4.64 20.30 -11.74
N THR A 169 5.51 20.55 -12.72
CA THR A 169 5.66 21.90 -13.30
C THR A 169 4.39 22.33 -14.04
N ASP A 170 3.77 21.41 -14.75
CA ASP A 170 2.55 21.67 -15.52
C ASP A 170 1.33 21.87 -14.63
N LEU A 171 1.24 21.12 -13.52
CA LEU A 171 0.21 21.29 -12.51
C LEU A 171 0.21 22.70 -11.88
N ARG A 172 1.33 23.39 -11.83
CA ARG A 172 1.41 24.79 -11.35
C ARG A 172 0.62 25.78 -12.20
N ARG A 173 0.17 25.37 -13.39
CA ARG A 173 -0.69 26.19 -14.27
C ARG A 173 -2.18 26.00 -14.00
N VAL A 174 -2.53 25.00 -13.15
CA VAL A 174 -3.93 24.84 -12.71
C VAL A 174 -4.30 26.02 -11.86
N ASP A 175 -5.37 26.74 -12.25
CA ASP A 175 -5.90 27.82 -11.45
C ASP A 175 -6.67 27.20 -10.24
N PRO A 176 -6.15 27.31 -9.01
CA PRO A 176 -6.82 26.74 -7.87
C PRO A 176 -8.08 27.56 -7.59
N SER A 177 -9.26 26.99 -7.81
CA SER A 177 -10.49 27.58 -7.35
C SER A 177 -10.45 27.82 -5.84
N TYR A 178 -11.23 28.81 -5.34
CA TYR A 178 -11.27 29.16 -3.92
C TYR A 178 -11.72 27.95 -3.07
N SER A 179 -10.74 27.18 -2.63
CA SER A 179 -10.91 25.97 -1.83
C SER A 179 -9.66 25.77 -0.97
N ASN A 180 -9.84 25.51 0.32
CA ASN A 180 -8.72 25.18 1.20
C ASN A 180 -7.89 24.00 0.68
N TRP A 181 -8.54 23.03 0.10
CA TRP A 181 -7.86 21.85 -0.47
C TRP A 181 -6.89 22.21 -1.58
N LEU A 182 -7.34 23.03 -2.52
CA LEU A 182 -6.50 23.46 -3.64
C LEU A 182 -5.38 24.39 -3.17
N LEU A 183 -5.65 25.26 -2.19
CA LEU A 183 -4.64 26.16 -1.62
C LEU A 183 -3.54 25.40 -0.88
N PHE A 184 -3.87 24.32 -0.16
CA PHE A 184 -2.85 23.47 0.49
C PHE A 184 -2.00 22.68 -0.50
N SER A 185 -2.53 22.41 -1.68
CA SER A 185 -1.86 21.58 -2.69
C SER A 185 -0.99 22.38 -3.62
N ALA A 186 -1.27 23.66 -3.78
CA ALA A 186 -0.52 24.58 -4.66
C ALA A 186 0.75 25.08 -4.01
#